data_50f2b324b19da227140a4b0ff0f6e436
#
_entry.id   50f2b324b19da227140a4b0ff0f6e436
#
_cell.length_a   1.000
_cell.length_b   1.000
_cell.length_c   1.000
_cell.angle_alpha   90.00
_cell.angle_beta   90.00
_cell.angle_gamma   90.00
#
_symmetry.space_group_name_H-M   'P 1'
#
loop_
_entity.id
_entity.type
_entity.pdbx_description
1 polymer ?
#
loop_
_entity_poly.entity_id
_entity_poly.type
_entity_poly.pdbx_seq_one_letter_code
_entity_poly.pdbx_strand_id
1 'polypeptide(L)'
;MQQMFTEISKISTIKYTFKNTERINGKFLSGEIQVTYNTKPKKIYILMQKPTQGVEILFQDGINNNSAIYSPNGFPFIKLYLDPYGDMMRKNNHHTIHEAGMAYMAKILKQTYTKYPSNFKYVGDVIWEGKNCHKIEIDILTYKIVSYTMKEKETIKSISKALNISDFKILELNNDIDEYNYSQTGKSIKIPSCYAKKMELYIDSETFLPVFQKIYDEKGLFEQYEYLNIEVNKKLNENVFLESNLGLIND
;
A
#
# COMPACT_ATOMS: atom_id res chain seq x y z
N MET A 1 -18.55 -7.24 0.25
CA MET A 1 -17.75 -6.31 1.08
C MET A 1 -17.58 -6.79 2.52
N GLN A 2 -18.68 -7.00 3.27
CA GLN A 2 -18.56 -7.35 4.70
C GLN A 2 -17.74 -8.63 4.94
N GLN A 3 -17.94 -9.66 4.12
CA GLN A 3 -17.20 -10.91 4.21
C GLN A 3 -15.70 -10.70 3.90
N MET A 4 -15.36 -9.90 2.89
CA MET A 4 -13.97 -9.51 2.60
C MET A 4 -13.30 -8.87 3.82
N PHE A 5 -13.95 -7.91 4.48
CA PHE A 5 -13.38 -7.30 5.70
C PHE A 5 -13.19 -8.31 6.82
N THR A 6 -14.11 -9.26 6.96
CA THR A 6 -14.02 -10.33 7.96
C THR A 6 -12.83 -11.24 7.67
N GLU A 7 -12.67 -11.71 6.42
CA GLU A 7 -11.56 -12.60 6.07
C GLU A 7 -10.20 -11.91 6.21
N ILE A 8 -10.07 -10.65 5.77
CA ILE A 8 -8.83 -9.88 5.97
C ILE A 8 -8.49 -9.74 7.45
N SER A 9 -9.49 -9.55 8.34
CA SER A 9 -9.25 -9.41 9.77
C SER A 9 -8.73 -10.67 10.47
N LYS A 10 -8.91 -11.85 9.86
CA LYS A 10 -8.43 -13.14 10.36
C LYS A 10 -6.99 -13.46 9.96
N ILE A 11 -6.39 -12.63 9.09
CA ILE A 11 -5.03 -12.89 8.59
C ILE A 11 -4.03 -12.64 9.71
N SER A 12 -3.32 -13.68 10.10
CA SER A 12 -2.17 -13.63 11.01
C SER A 12 -0.84 -13.66 10.26
N THR A 13 -0.78 -14.46 9.19
CA THR A 13 0.36 -14.54 8.28
C THR A 13 -0.13 -14.49 6.83
N ILE A 14 0.64 -13.86 5.96
CA ILE A 14 0.33 -13.83 4.53
C ILE A 14 1.60 -13.84 3.70
N LYS A 15 1.59 -14.61 2.61
CA LYS A 15 2.60 -14.58 1.56
C LYS A 15 1.91 -14.37 0.22
N TYR A 16 2.46 -13.50 -0.62
CA TYR A 16 1.87 -13.19 -1.93
C TYR A 16 2.89 -12.55 -2.87
N THR A 17 2.64 -12.65 -4.16
CA THR A 17 3.29 -11.83 -5.18
C THR A 17 2.43 -10.58 -5.39
N PHE A 18 3.05 -9.43 -5.34
CA PHE A 18 2.38 -8.14 -5.52
C PHE A 18 2.92 -7.44 -6.76
N LYS A 19 2.03 -7.13 -7.68
CA LYS A 19 2.34 -6.25 -8.81
C LYS A 19 1.64 -4.93 -8.59
N ASN A 20 2.38 -3.87 -8.75
CA ASN A 20 1.84 -2.51 -8.67
C ASN A 20 2.12 -1.72 -9.94
N THR A 21 1.23 -0.78 -10.23
CA THR A 21 1.45 0.29 -11.20
C THR A 21 0.93 1.56 -10.57
N GLU A 22 1.82 2.54 -10.40
CA GLU A 22 1.53 3.80 -9.72
C GLU A 22 1.90 4.98 -10.60
N ARG A 23 1.09 6.03 -10.58
CA ARG A 23 1.38 7.28 -11.30
C ARG A 23 2.29 8.16 -10.49
N ILE A 24 3.56 8.23 -10.87
CA ILE A 24 4.59 9.05 -10.24
C ILE A 24 4.99 10.17 -11.21
N ASN A 25 4.81 11.42 -10.83
CA ASN A 25 5.14 12.59 -11.67
C ASN A 25 4.56 12.49 -13.10
N GLY A 26 3.31 12.04 -13.21
CA GLY A 26 2.60 11.90 -14.49
C GLY A 26 2.99 10.69 -15.34
N LYS A 27 3.91 9.83 -14.88
CA LYS A 27 4.33 8.60 -15.57
C LYS A 27 3.89 7.38 -14.76
N PHE A 28 3.55 6.30 -15.44
CA PHE A 28 3.26 5.03 -14.78
C PHE A 28 4.56 4.25 -14.55
N LEU A 29 4.82 3.92 -13.30
CA LEU A 29 5.90 3.02 -12.89
C LEU A 29 5.29 1.73 -12.38
N SER A 30 5.85 0.60 -12.80
CA SER A 30 5.38 -0.73 -12.40
C SER A 30 6.47 -1.48 -11.66
N GLY A 31 6.05 -2.24 -10.65
CA GLY A 31 6.90 -3.09 -9.84
C GLY A 31 6.30 -4.48 -9.64
N GLU A 32 7.16 -5.41 -9.24
CA GLU A 32 6.76 -6.76 -8.82
C GLU A 32 7.62 -7.17 -7.63
N ILE A 33 6.98 -7.57 -6.54
CA ILE A 33 7.63 -8.00 -5.31
C ILE A 33 6.98 -9.26 -4.75
N GLN A 34 7.76 -10.07 -4.05
CA GLN A 34 7.24 -11.12 -3.19
C GLN A 34 7.22 -10.61 -1.75
N VAL A 35 6.11 -10.78 -1.07
CA VAL A 35 5.92 -10.31 0.30
C VAL A 35 5.67 -11.51 1.21
N THR A 36 6.40 -11.56 2.31
CA THR A 36 6.11 -12.45 3.45
C THR A 36 5.85 -11.57 4.67
N TYR A 37 4.68 -11.69 5.25
CA TYR A 37 4.22 -10.80 6.31
C TYR A 37 3.60 -11.58 7.47
N ASN A 38 4.08 -11.30 8.67
CA ASN A 38 3.49 -11.72 9.95
C ASN A 38 2.89 -10.50 10.64
N THR A 39 1.62 -10.59 11.06
CA THR A 39 0.89 -9.43 11.57
C THR A 39 1.22 -9.12 13.03
N LYS A 40 1.53 -10.14 13.85
CA LYS A 40 1.81 -10.01 15.30
C LYS A 40 2.85 -11.04 15.77
N PRO A 41 4.06 -10.63 16.17
CA PRO A 41 4.62 -9.28 16.01
C PRO A 41 4.72 -8.91 14.54
N LYS A 42 4.65 -7.63 14.22
CA LYS A 42 4.73 -7.17 12.82
C LYS A 42 6.12 -7.42 12.26
N LYS A 43 6.21 -8.31 11.25
CA LYS A 43 7.43 -8.61 10.51
C LYS A 43 7.08 -8.62 9.02
N ILE A 44 7.87 -7.96 8.21
CA ILE A 44 7.67 -7.86 6.76
C ILE A 44 8.99 -8.14 6.08
N TYR A 45 8.99 -9.14 5.21
CA TYR A 45 10.09 -9.41 4.29
C TYR A 45 9.59 -9.21 2.87
N ILE A 46 10.36 -8.49 2.06
CA ILE A 46 10.08 -8.21 0.67
C ILE A 46 11.30 -8.64 -0.15
N LEU A 47 11.05 -9.43 -1.19
CA LEU A 47 12.01 -9.74 -2.24
C LEU A 47 11.54 -9.07 -3.54
N MET A 48 12.31 -8.14 -4.05
CA MET A 48 12.00 -7.40 -5.27
C MET A 48 12.31 -8.25 -6.50
N GLN A 49 11.36 -8.32 -7.42
CA GLN A 49 11.50 -8.95 -8.73
C GLN A 49 11.71 -7.93 -9.83
N LYS A 50 11.01 -6.79 -9.73
CA LYS A 50 11.10 -5.64 -10.63
C LYS A 50 10.93 -4.33 -9.85
N PRO A 51 11.63 -3.25 -10.25
CA PRO A 51 12.54 -3.11 -11.41
C PRO A 51 13.92 -3.74 -11.18
N THR A 52 14.34 -3.97 -9.94
CA THR A 52 15.68 -4.48 -9.61
C THR A 52 15.55 -5.81 -8.89
N GLN A 53 15.80 -6.88 -9.61
CA GLN A 53 15.70 -8.24 -9.07
C GLN A 53 16.69 -8.48 -7.92
N GLY A 54 16.22 -9.19 -6.87
CA GLY A 54 17.04 -9.67 -5.79
C GLY A 54 17.32 -8.65 -4.68
N VAL A 55 16.79 -7.42 -4.77
CA VAL A 55 16.79 -6.50 -3.63
C VAL A 55 15.87 -7.05 -2.55
N GLU A 56 16.38 -7.09 -1.31
CA GLU A 56 15.64 -7.57 -0.16
C GLU A 56 15.39 -6.43 0.83
N ILE A 57 14.19 -6.40 1.43
CA ILE A 57 13.84 -5.44 2.47
C ILE A 57 13.25 -6.21 3.64
N LEU A 58 13.78 -5.99 4.84
CA LEU A 58 13.29 -6.58 6.08
C LEU A 58 12.89 -5.48 7.05
N PHE A 59 11.67 -5.55 7.56
CA PHE A 59 11.18 -4.71 8.65
C PHE A 59 10.62 -5.57 9.77
N GLN A 60 10.99 -5.24 11.01
CA GLN A 60 10.45 -5.87 12.21
C GLN A 60 10.14 -4.77 13.25
N ASP A 61 8.91 -4.79 13.74
CA ASP A 61 8.44 -3.82 14.73
C ASP A 61 9.25 -3.92 16.03
N GLY A 62 9.74 -2.79 16.53
CA GLY A 62 10.57 -2.72 17.73
C GLY A 62 12.05 -3.13 17.54
N ILE A 63 12.46 -3.56 16.35
CA ILE A 63 13.85 -3.96 16.07
C ILE A 63 14.54 -2.85 15.27
N ASN A 64 15.86 -2.72 15.43
CA ASN A 64 16.71 -1.75 14.72
C ASN A 64 16.15 -0.31 14.79
N ASN A 65 15.65 0.11 15.96
CA ASN A 65 14.99 1.41 16.14
C ASN A 65 13.84 1.67 15.15
N ASN A 66 13.10 0.61 14.77
CA ASN A 66 12.06 0.63 13.73
C ASN A 66 12.56 1.05 12.33
N SER A 67 13.84 0.87 12.06
CA SER A 67 14.39 1.00 10.71
C SER A 67 14.11 -0.25 9.90
N ALA A 68 13.88 -0.09 8.59
CA ALA A 68 13.90 -1.19 7.65
C ALA A 68 15.36 -1.48 7.23
N ILE A 69 15.71 -2.75 7.06
CA ILE A 69 16.98 -3.16 6.50
C ILE A 69 16.79 -3.31 5.00
N TYR A 70 17.52 -2.55 4.23
CA TYR A 70 17.58 -2.64 2.78
C TYR A 70 18.89 -3.35 2.39
N SER A 71 18.79 -4.48 1.70
CA SER A 71 19.91 -5.27 1.19
C SER A 71 19.88 -5.22 -0.34
N PRO A 72 20.79 -4.47 -0.99
CA PRO A 72 20.88 -4.44 -2.44
C PRO A 72 21.42 -5.77 -2.97
N ASN A 73 20.94 -6.19 -4.12
CA ASN A 73 21.54 -7.31 -4.85
C ASN A 73 22.74 -6.81 -5.66
N GLY A 74 23.94 -7.02 -5.16
CA GLY A 74 25.17 -6.64 -5.85
C GLY A 74 26.18 -5.93 -4.96
N PHE A 75 27.40 -5.74 -5.54
CA PHE A 75 28.48 -5.02 -4.88
C PHE A 75 28.06 -3.56 -4.58
N PRO A 76 28.36 -3.03 -3.37
CA PRO A 76 29.26 -3.53 -2.33
C PRO A 76 28.63 -4.47 -1.28
N PHE A 77 27.45 -5.07 -1.49
CA PHE A 77 26.77 -6.03 -0.59
C PHE A 77 26.57 -5.50 0.84
N ILE A 78 26.41 -4.19 0.98
CA ILE A 78 26.17 -3.55 2.27
C ILE A 78 24.70 -3.47 2.60
N LYS A 79 24.35 -3.69 3.85
CA LYS A 79 23.00 -3.48 4.37
C LYS A 79 22.84 -2.05 4.85
N LEU A 80 21.73 -1.42 4.48
CA LEU A 80 21.38 -0.06 4.90
C LEU A 80 20.19 -0.11 5.85
N TYR A 81 20.30 0.62 6.97
CA TYR A 81 19.19 0.79 7.91
C TYR A 81 18.48 2.09 7.59
N LEU A 82 17.28 1.99 7.04
CA LEU A 82 16.55 3.11 6.47
C LEU A 82 15.29 3.41 7.27
N ASP A 83 14.97 4.69 7.43
CA ASP A 83 13.66 5.11 7.91
C ASP A 83 12.58 4.65 6.92
N PRO A 84 11.58 3.85 7.34
CA PRO A 84 10.46 3.45 6.48
C PRO A 84 9.70 4.59 5.82
N TYR A 85 9.77 5.78 6.39
CA TYR A 85 9.14 7.00 5.87
C TYR A 85 10.12 7.91 5.12
N GLY A 86 11.41 7.57 5.13
CA GLY A 86 12.46 8.36 4.48
C GLY A 86 12.42 8.28 2.95
N ASP A 87 13.03 9.27 2.30
CA ASP A 87 12.97 9.45 0.85
C ASP A 87 13.44 8.24 0.06
N MET A 88 14.48 7.54 0.54
CA MET A 88 14.99 6.35 -0.15
C MET A 88 13.96 5.22 -0.18
N MET A 89 13.24 4.98 0.93
CA MET A 89 12.17 3.96 1.01
C MET A 89 10.90 4.38 0.29
N ARG A 90 10.64 5.68 0.18
CA ARG A 90 9.46 6.26 -0.45
C ARG A 90 9.66 6.60 -1.93
N LYS A 91 10.89 6.52 -2.42
CA LYS A 91 11.20 6.86 -3.82
C LYS A 91 10.38 5.99 -4.78
N ASN A 92 9.60 6.65 -5.63
CA ASN A 92 8.75 5.99 -6.62
C ASN A 92 7.67 5.06 -6.04
N ASN A 93 7.23 5.28 -4.80
CA ASN A 93 6.18 4.51 -4.15
C ASN A 93 5.14 5.43 -3.50
N HIS A 94 3.87 5.14 -3.71
CA HIS A 94 2.78 5.82 -3.01
C HIS A 94 2.71 5.42 -1.54
N HIS A 95 3.12 4.19 -1.21
CA HIS A 95 2.95 3.59 0.11
C HIS A 95 4.27 3.32 0.82
N THR A 96 4.19 3.33 2.14
CA THR A 96 5.29 2.89 3.00
C THR A 96 5.24 1.38 3.22
N ILE A 97 6.36 0.79 3.68
CA ILE A 97 6.39 -0.62 4.08
C ILE A 97 5.37 -0.93 5.21
N HIS A 98 4.99 0.06 6.02
CA HIS A 98 3.99 -0.10 7.07
C HIS A 98 2.58 -0.37 6.54
N GLU A 99 2.33 0.00 5.28
CA GLU A 99 1.06 -0.16 4.57
C GLU A 99 1.02 -1.44 3.73
N ALA A 100 2.07 -2.25 3.80
CA ALA A 100 2.10 -3.56 3.16
C ALA A 100 1.00 -4.48 3.69
N GLY A 101 0.58 -5.43 2.87
CA GLY A 101 -0.52 -6.34 3.15
C GLY A 101 -1.88 -5.76 2.78
N MET A 102 -2.93 -6.51 3.14
CA MET A 102 -4.30 -6.16 2.73
C MET A 102 -5.03 -5.23 3.74
N ALA A 103 -4.51 -5.12 4.97
CA ALA A 103 -5.20 -4.44 6.06
C ALA A 103 -5.33 -2.92 5.84
N TYR A 104 -4.33 -2.29 5.21
CA TYR A 104 -4.37 -0.85 4.93
C TYR A 104 -5.49 -0.49 3.95
N MET A 105 -5.53 -1.16 2.79
CA MET A 105 -6.58 -0.92 1.80
C MET A 105 -7.96 -1.35 2.31
N ALA A 106 -8.04 -2.43 3.10
CA ALA A 106 -9.29 -2.81 3.76
C ALA A 106 -9.80 -1.72 4.69
N LYS A 107 -8.92 -1.04 5.43
CA LYS A 107 -9.27 0.11 6.28
C LYS A 107 -9.85 1.26 5.44
N ILE A 108 -9.20 1.64 4.33
CA ILE A 108 -9.66 2.68 3.41
C ILE A 108 -11.04 2.31 2.84
N LEU A 109 -11.19 1.09 2.31
CA LEU A 109 -12.43 0.59 1.74
C LEU A 109 -13.56 0.53 2.78
N LYS A 110 -13.27 0.10 4.02
CA LYS A 110 -14.26 0.02 5.09
C LYS A 110 -14.80 1.40 5.47
N GLN A 111 -13.93 2.40 5.56
CA GLN A 111 -14.35 3.77 5.86
C GLN A 111 -15.13 4.37 4.69
N THR A 112 -14.68 4.14 3.45
CA THR A 112 -15.40 4.56 2.25
C THR A 112 -16.80 3.89 2.20
N TYR A 113 -16.88 2.60 2.50
CA TYR A 113 -18.15 1.87 2.55
C TYR A 113 -19.09 2.40 3.65
N THR A 114 -18.56 2.72 4.82
CA THR A 114 -19.35 3.30 5.92
C THR A 114 -19.91 4.68 5.54
N LYS A 115 -19.12 5.50 4.84
CA LYS A 115 -19.52 6.86 4.45
C LYS A 115 -20.41 6.90 3.21
N TYR A 116 -20.19 5.98 2.26
CA TYR A 116 -20.81 5.99 0.94
C TYR A 116 -21.31 4.58 0.53
N PRO A 117 -22.18 3.91 1.31
CA PRO A 117 -22.55 2.52 1.04
C PRO A 117 -23.25 2.32 -0.31
N SER A 118 -24.07 3.29 -0.73
CA SER A 118 -24.79 3.26 -2.01
C SER A 118 -23.90 3.42 -3.25
N ASN A 119 -22.64 3.83 -3.07
CA ASN A 119 -21.68 4.00 -4.15
C ASN A 119 -20.96 2.70 -4.52
N PHE A 120 -21.15 1.63 -3.72
CA PHE A 120 -20.58 0.32 -3.98
C PHE A 120 -21.57 -0.52 -4.78
N LYS A 121 -21.21 -0.85 -6.01
CA LYS A 121 -22.06 -1.62 -6.92
C LYS A 121 -21.38 -2.94 -7.28
N TYR A 122 -22.06 -4.05 -7.02
CA TYR A 122 -21.71 -5.32 -7.63
C TYR A 122 -22.13 -5.28 -9.10
N VAL A 123 -21.19 -5.49 -10.01
CA VAL A 123 -21.42 -5.38 -11.47
C VAL A 123 -21.35 -6.72 -12.19
N GLY A 124 -21.22 -7.81 -11.45
CA GLY A 124 -21.16 -9.18 -11.96
C GLY A 124 -19.88 -9.89 -11.59
N ASP A 125 -19.76 -11.13 -12.05
CA ASP A 125 -18.56 -11.94 -11.86
C ASP A 125 -17.64 -11.84 -13.06
N VAL A 126 -16.33 -11.94 -12.80
CA VAL A 126 -15.28 -11.92 -13.82
C VAL A 126 -14.28 -13.04 -13.53
N ILE A 127 -13.62 -13.52 -14.56
CA ILE A 127 -12.46 -14.41 -14.40
C ILE A 127 -11.19 -13.55 -14.33
N TRP A 128 -10.42 -13.70 -13.25
CA TRP A 128 -9.14 -13.05 -13.07
C TRP A 128 -8.08 -14.08 -12.69
N GLU A 129 -7.02 -14.20 -13.50
CA GLU A 129 -5.96 -15.19 -13.29
C GLU A 129 -6.50 -16.62 -13.00
N GLY A 130 -7.52 -17.04 -13.78
CA GLY A 130 -8.18 -18.34 -13.65
C GLY A 130 -9.14 -18.49 -12.46
N LYS A 131 -9.37 -17.45 -11.68
CA LYS A 131 -10.27 -17.44 -10.52
C LYS A 131 -11.58 -16.71 -10.83
N ASN A 132 -12.69 -17.24 -10.30
CA ASN A 132 -13.95 -16.53 -10.27
C ASN A 132 -13.87 -15.39 -9.25
N CYS A 133 -14.21 -14.19 -9.65
CA CYS A 133 -14.13 -13.01 -8.80
C CYS A 133 -15.39 -12.17 -8.89
N HIS A 134 -15.86 -11.68 -7.75
CA HIS A 134 -16.90 -10.65 -7.70
C HIS A 134 -16.30 -9.29 -8.05
N LYS A 135 -16.78 -8.67 -9.11
CA LYS A 135 -16.38 -7.31 -9.49
C LYS A 135 -17.25 -6.29 -8.76
N ILE A 136 -16.61 -5.39 -8.03
CA ILE A 136 -17.23 -4.25 -7.36
C ILE A 136 -16.71 -2.96 -7.99
N GLU A 137 -17.61 -2.07 -8.35
CA GLU A 137 -17.28 -0.69 -8.74
C GLU A 137 -17.72 0.27 -7.66
N ILE A 138 -16.89 1.28 -7.40
CA ILE A 138 -17.11 2.32 -6.41
C ILE A 138 -16.91 3.65 -7.12
N ASP A 139 -17.93 4.51 -7.12
CA ASP A 139 -17.87 5.82 -7.78
C ASP A 139 -18.31 6.91 -6.80
N ILE A 140 -17.37 7.76 -6.38
CA ILE A 140 -17.60 8.85 -5.42
C ILE A 140 -17.79 10.16 -6.20
N LEU A 141 -19.03 10.38 -6.64
CA LEU A 141 -19.41 11.56 -7.44
C LEU A 141 -19.11 12.90 -6.73
N THR A 142 -19.04 12.87 -5.39
CA THR A 142 -18.71 14.05 -4.56
C THR A 142 -17.21 14.27 -4.35
N TYR A 143 -16.37 13.43 -4.97
CA TYR A 143 -14.91 13.62 -4.92
C TYR A 143 -14.52 14.99 -5.48
N LYS A 144 -13.70 15.70 -4.76
CA LYS A 144 -13.16 17.00 -5.16
C LYS A 144 -11.85 17.31 -4.44
N ILE A 145 -11.07 18.21 -5.00
CA ILE A 145 -9.92 18.80 -4.33
C ILE A 145 -10.43 20.00 -3.52
N VAL A 146 -10.05 20.05 -2.25
CA VAL A 146 -10.46 21.09 -1.30
C VAL A 146 -9.25 21.77 -0.67
N SER A 147 -9.43 23.00 -0.23
CA SER A 147 -8.46 23.69 0.61
C SER A 147 -8.55 23.21 2.05
N TYR A 148 -7.42 23.01 2.69
CA TYR A 148 -7.28 22.61 4.09
C TYR A 148 -6.25 23.50 4.77
N THR A 149 -6.60 24.10 5.90
CA THR A 149 -5.66 24.90 6.70
C THR A 149 -5.02 24.00 7.74
N MET A 150 -3.70 23.86 7.67
CA MET A 150 -2.92 23.03 8.59
C MET A 150 -3.04 23.58 10.03
N LYS A 151 -3.36 22.70 10.97
CA LYS A 151 -3.44 23.02 12.40
C LYS A 151 -2.07 22.91 13.07
N GLU A 152 -2.00 23.33 14.31
CA GLU A 152 -0.79 23.20 15.12
C GLU A 152 -0.36 21.71 15.21
N LYS A 153 0.93 21.45 15.02
CA LYS A 153 1.58 20.11 15.07
C LYS A 153 1.11 19.12 13.99
N GLU A 154 0.28 19.53 13.04
CA GLU A 154 -0.04 18.69 11.90
C GLU A 154 1.11 18.62 10.91
N THR A 155 1.31 17.44 10.35
CA THR A 155 2.20 17.17 9.21
C THR A 155 1.38 16.59 8.06
N ILE A 156 1.92 16.60 6.82
CA ILE A 156 1.27 15.96 5.67
C ILE A 156 0.89 14.50 6.01
N LYS A 157 1.82 13.75 6.62
CA LYS A 157 1.62 12.38 7.07
C LYS A 157 0.51 12.27 8.12
N SER A 158 0.45 13.17 9.11
CA SER A 158 -0.58 13.11 10.15
C SER A 158 -1.97 13.44 9.61
N ILE A 159 -2.08 14.41 8.69
CA ILE A 159 -3.30 14.79 7.97
C ILE A 159 -3.80 13.60 7.13
N SER A 160 -2.92 13.00 6.33
CA SER A 160 -3.20 11.80 5.53
C SER A 160 -3.79 10.69 6.40
N LYS A 161 -3.13 10.37 7.51
CA LYS A 161 -3.56 9.32 8.45
C LYS A 161 -4.91 9.63 9.11
N ALA A 162 -5.14 10.89 9.52
CA ALA A 162 -6.38 11.30 10.18
C ALA A 162 -7.58 11.29 9.22
N LEU A 163 -7.37 11.71 7.97
CA LEU A 163 -8.42 11.82 6.96
C LEU A 163 -8.55 10.56 6.08
N ASN A 164 -7.60 9.61 6.18
CA ASN A 164 -7.49 8.40 5.34
C ASN A 164 -7.47 8.73 3.84
N ILE A 165 -6.58 9.63 3.47
CA ILE A 165 -6.27 10.03 2.09
C ILE A 165 -4.79 9.76 1.82
N SER A 166 -4.38 9.69 0.57
CA SER A 166 -2.97 9.46 0.21
C SER A 166 -2.11 10.69 0.56
N ASP A 167 -1.03 10.50 1.33
CA ASP A 167 -0.04 11.55 1.60
C ASP A 167 0.75 11.90 0.33
N PHE A 168 1.02 10.92 -0.53
CA PHE A 168 1.60 11.15 -1.85
C PHE A 168 0.71 12.07 -2.69
N LYS A 169 -0.62 11.86 -2.67
CA LYS A 169 -1.55 12.74 -3.38
C LYS A 169 -1.55 14.16 -2.82
N ILE A 170 -1.40 14.33 -1.52
CA ILE A 170 -1.27 15.68 -0.92
C ILE A 170 -0.02 16.38 -1.48
N LEU A 171 1.13 15.70 -1.52
CA LEU A 171 2.36 16.27 -2.10
C LEU A 171 2.18 16.57 -3.60
N GLU A 172 1.59 15.66 -4.38
CA GLU A 172 1.30 15.87 -5.81
C GLU A 172 0.45 17.12 -6.08
N LEU A 173 -0.41 17.49 -5.14
CA LEU A 173 -1.29 18.67 -5.24
C LEU A 173 -0.63 19.99 -4.78
N ASN A 174 0.51 19.91 -4.07
CA ASN A 174 1.19 21.04 -3.44
C ASN A 174 2.68 21.03 -3.79
N ASN A 175 3.03 21.50 -4.98
CA ASN A 175 4.39 21.43 -5.54
C ASN A 175 5.45 22.23 -4.77
N ASP A 176 5.04 23.04 -3.80
CA ASP A 176 5.90 23.81 -2.88
C ASP A 176 6.20 23.03 -1.58
N ILE A 177 5.75 21.78 -1.48
CA ILE A 177 5.98 20.88 -0.35
C ILE A 177 6.56 19.58 -0.93
N ASP A 178 7.73 19.18 -0.47
CA ASP A 178 8.47 18.01 -0.96
C ASP A 178 8.70 16.91 0.09
N GLU A 179 8.29 17.15 1.35
CA GLU A 179 8.48 16.20 2.45
C GLU A 179 7.20 15.82 3.18
N TYR A 180 7.08 14.55 3.58
CA TYR A 180 5.91 14.02 4.29
C TYR A 180 5.78 14.53 5.72
N ASN A 181 6.88 14.96 6.35
CA ASN A 181 6.90 15.53 7.69
C ASN A 181 6.76 17.06 7.70
N TYR A 182 6.56 17.67 6.53
CA TYR A 182 6.32 19.12 6.44
C TYR A 182 5.19 19.55 7.37
N SER A 183 5.45 20.63 8.12
CA SER A 183 4.52 21.20 9.09
C SER A 183 4.62 22.71 9.11
N GLN A 184 3.50 23.39 8.87
CA GLN A 184 3.41 24.86 8.99
C GLN A 184 1.99 25.24 9.39
N THR A 185 1.81 25.60 10.64
CA THR A 185 0.51 26.06 11.17
C THR A 185 -0.03 27.22 10.36
N GLY A 186 -1.30 27.17 9.99
CA GLY A 186 -1.99 28.22 9.23
C GLY A 186 -1.76 28.16 7.71
N LYS A 187 -0.85 27.30 7.22
CA LYS A 187 -0.68 27.13 5.78
C LYS A 187 -1.92 26.47 5.17
N SER A 188 -2.39 27.04 4.07
CA SER A 188 -3.45 26.45 3.24
C SER A 188 -2.82 25.50 2.23
N ILE A 189 -3.26 24.24 2.23
CA ILE A 189 -2.85 23.20 1.29
C ILE A 189 -4.05 22.64 0.56
N LYS A 190 -3.82 22.03 -0.61
CA LYS A 190 -4.84 21.29 -1.37
C LYS A 190 -4.83 19.82 -0.94
N ILE A 191 -6.00 19.28 -0.65
CA ILE A 191 -6.15 17.86 -0.32
C ILE A 191 -7.34 17.25 -1.08
N PRO A 192 -7.36 15.92 -1.37
CA PRO A 192 -8.55 15.28 -1.88
C PRO A 192 -9.58 15.09 -0.75
N SER A 193 -10.87 15.16 -1.06
CA SER A 193 -11.97 15.00 -0.09
C SER A 193 -12.17 13.56 0.41
N CYS A 194 -11.59 12.58 -0.29
CA CYS A 194 -11.51 11.16 0.08
C CYS A 194 -10.38 10.49 -0.72
N TYR A 195 -10.10 9.22 -0.45
CA TYR A 195 -8.96 8.50 -1.01
C TYR A 195 -8.98 8.43 -2.55
N ALA A 196 -10.15 8.16 -3.13
CA ALA A 196 -10.30 7.98 -4.57
C ALA A 196 -11.60 8.57 -5.09
N LYS A 197 -11.61 8.95 -6.38
CA LYS A 197 -12.81 9.32 -7.14
C LYS A 197 -13.59 8.08 -7.58
N LYS A 198 -12.87 7.07 -8.09
CA LYS A 198 -13.43 5.78 -8.52
C LYS A 198 -12.49 4.66 -8.13
N MET A 199 -13.05 3.48 -7.83
CA MET A 199 -12.28 2.24 -7.64
C MET A 199 -12.96 1.08 -8.37
N GLU A 200 -12.14 0.14 -8.84
CA GLU A 200 -12.56 -1.19 -9.29
C GLU A 200 -11.87 -2.21 -8.40
N LEU A 201 -12.62 -3.19 -7.91
CA LEU A 201 -12.14 -4.21 -6.99
C LEU A 201 -12.62 -5.57 -7.46
N TYR A 202 -11.71 -6.55 -7.57
CA TYR A 202 -12.06 -7.94 -7.78
C TYR A 202 -11.78 -8.71 -6.48
N ILE A 203 -12.80 -9.42 -6.02
CA ILE A 203 -12.78 -10.21 -4.80
C ILE A 203 -12.94 -11.67 -5.20
N ASP A 204 -11.94 -12.48 -4.92
CA ASP A 204 -11.98 -13.93 -5.14
C ASP A 204 -13.22 -14.52 -4.47
N SER A 205 -14.06 -15.25 -5.21
CA SER A 205 -15.35 -15.74 -4.75
C SER A 205 -15.25 -16.86 -3.71
N GLU A 206 -14.11 -17.54 -3.60
CA GLU A 206 -13.88 -18.63 -2.65
C GLU A 206 -13.27 -18.10 -1.34
N THR A 207 -12.22 -17.28 -1.45
CA THR A 207 -11.47 -16.78 -0.28
C THR A 207 -11.99 -15.46 0.26
N PHE A 208 -12.78 -14.74 -0.53
CA PHE A 208 -13.23 -13.37 -0.28
C PHE A 208 -12.08 -12.36 -0.05
N LEU A 209 -10.89 -12.67 -0.54
CA LEU A 209 -9.77 -11.74 -0.51
C LEU A 209 -9.73 -10.89 -1.77
N PRO A 210 -9.30 -9.61 -1.67
CA PRO A 210 -9.10 -8.78 -2.85
C PRO A 210 -7.89 -9.29 -3.64
N VAL A 211 -8.08 -9.52 -4.94
CA VAL A 211 -7.01 -10.01 -5.84
C VAL A 211 -6.59 -8.97 -6.86
N PHE A 212 -7.44 -7.99 -7.13
CA PHE A 212 -7.15 -6.91 -8.07
C PHE A 212 -7.84 -5.61 -7.65
N GLN A 213 -7.15 -4.48 -7.83
CA GLN A 213 -7.69 -3.15 -7.55
C GLN A 213 -7.20 -2.14 -8.57
N LYS A 214 -8.10 -1.26 -9.04
CA LYS A 214 -7.77 -0.01 -9.72
C LYS A 214 -8.35 1.16 -8.94
N ILE A 215 -7.56 2.19 -8.80
CA ILE A 215 -7.88 3.38 -8.03
C ILE A 215 -7.67 4.59 -8.94
N TYR A 216 -8.67 5.44 -9.03
CA TYR A 216 -8.69 6.60 -9.93
C TYR A 216 -8.90 7.88 -9.12
N ASP A 217 -8.19 8.92 -9.49
CA ASP A 217 -8.39 10.29 -9.03
C ASP A 217 -9.00 11.19 -10.12
N GLU A 218 -8.87 12.51 -10.01
CA GLU A 218 -9.34 13.46 -11.00
C GLU A 218 -8.54 13.46 -12.32
N LYS A 219 -7.32 12.90 -12.31
CA LYS A 219 -6.43 12.80 -13.47
C LYS A 219 -6.52 11.43 -14.19
N GLY A 220 -7.34 10.51 -13.69
CA GLY A 220 -7.47 9.15 -14.22
C GLY A 220 -6.86 8.08 -13.32
N LEU A 221 -6.26 7.03 -13.90
CA LEU A 221 -5.65 5.96 -13.10
C LEU A 221 -4.56 6.54 -12.19
N PHE A 222 -4.66 6.24 -10.90
CA PHE A 222 -3.72 6.65 -9.86
C PHE A 222 -2.88 5.48 -9.40
N GLU A 223 -3.54 4.34 -9.09
CA GLU A 223 -2.92 3.10 -8.60
C GLU A 223 -3.61 1.88 -9.20
N GLN A 224 -2.82 0.84 -9.50
CA GLN A 224 -3.31 -0.51 -9.81
C GLN A 224 -2.51 -1.51 -9.01
N TYR A 225 -3.20 -2.48 -8.39
CA TYR A 225 -2.62 -3.51 -7.53
C TYR A 225 -3.17 -4.88 -7.88
N GLU A 226 -2.27 -5.86 -7.94
CA GLU A 226 -2.57 -7.26 -8.20
C GLU A 226 -1.94 -8.11 -7.10
N TYR A 227 -2.74 -8.98 -6.50
CA TYR A 227 -2.30 -9.92 -5.48
C TYR A 227 -2.39 -11.34 -6.06
N LEU A 228 -1.24 -11.95 -6.28
CA LEU A 228 -1.11 -13.27 -6.89
C LEU A 228 -0.50 -14.25 -5.88
N ASN A 229 -0.75 -15.56 -6.07
CA ASN A 229 -0.17 -16.60 -5.24
C ASN A 229 -0.38 -16.38 -3.73
N ILE A 230 -1.59 -15.98 -3.35
CA ILE A 230 -1.92 -15.62 -1.97
C ILE A 230 -1.98 -16.88 -1.11
N GLU A 231 -1.18 -16.92 -0.07
CA GLU A 231 -1.21 -17.91 1.00
C GLU A 231 -1.46 -17.21 2.33
N VAL A 232 -2.55 -17.53 3.02
CA VAL A 232 -2.91 -16.94 4.32
C VAL A 232 -2.86 -17.97 5.43
N ASN A 233 -2.46 -17.53 6.61
CA ASN A 233 -2.46 -18.32 7.85
C ASN A 233 -1.65 -19.63 7.74
N LYS A 234 -0.66 -19.66 6.85
CA LYS A 234 0.32 -20.76 6.76
C LYS A 234 1.48 -20.50 7.73
N LYS A 235 2.09 -21.59 8.19
CA LYS A 235 3.34 -21.50 8.96
C LYS A 235 4.42 -20.90 8.06
N LEU A 236 5.01 -19.79 8.48
CA LEU A 236 6.09 -19.13 7.77
C LEU A 236 7.44 -19.78 8.13
N ASN A 237 8.37 -19.72 7.20
CA ASN A 237 9.77 -19.98 7.50
C ASN A 237 10.35 -18.73 8.22
N GLU A 238 10.56 -18.84 9.53
CA GLU A 238 11.08 -17.71 10.35
C GLU A 238 12.48 -17.24 9.90
N ASN A 239 13.23 -18.09 9.19
CA ASN A 239 14.56 -17.72 8.68
C ASN A 239 14.52 -16.54 7.70
N VAL A 240 13.40 -16.29 7.01
CA VAL A 240 13.26 -15.13 6.12
C VAL A 240 13.28 -13.80 6.87
N PHE A 241 13.03 -13.83 8.18
CA PHE A 241 13.06 -12.64 9.04
C PHE A 241 14.38 -12.46 9.78
N LEU A 242 15.39 -13.28 9.49
CA LEU A 242 16.72 -13.14 10.08
C LEU A 242 17.58 -12.21 9.22
N GLU A 243 18.09 -11.15 9.81
CA GLU A 243 19.01 -10.22 9.13
C GLU A 243 20.26 -10.93 8.57
N SER A 244 20.73 -11.98 9.26
CA SER A 244 21.88 -12.78 8.81
C SER A 244 21.64 -13.45 7.45
N ASN A 245 20.39 -13.66 7.07
CA ASN A 245 20.01 -14.37 5.84
C ASN A 245 19.78 -13.42 4.65
N LEU A 246 19.76 -12.09 4.88
CA LEU A 246 19.64 -11.12 3.79
C LEU A 246 20.92 -11.13 2.93
N GLY A 247 20.73 -11.19 1.63
CA GLY A 247 21.80 -11.26 0.64
C GLY A 247 22.35 -12.69 0.41
N LEU A 248 21.79 -13.71 1.09
CA LEU A 248 22.16 -15.12 0.92
C LEU A 248 21.15 -15.90 0.08
N ILE A 249 19.97 -15.35 -0.18
CA ILE A 249 18.89 -16.02 -0.93
C ILE A 249 19.08 -15.68 -2.42
N ASN A 250 20.09 -16.29 -3.02
CA ASN A 250 20.40 -16.19 -4.44
C ASN A 250 20.56 -17.57 -5.08
N ASP A 251 19.64 -18.51 -4.76
CA ASP A 251 19.52 -19.77 -5.52
C ASP A 251 18.06 -20.23 -5.60
#